data_bada4a527e308f107b8d757c9deea0ae
#
_entry.id   bada4a527e308f107b8d757c9deea0ae
#
_cell.length_a   1.000
_cell.length_b   1.000
_cell.length_c   1.000
_cell.angle_alpha   90.00
_cell.angle_beta   90.00
_cell.angle_gamma   90.00
#
_symmetry.space_group_name_H-M   'P 1'
#
loop_
_entity.id
_entity.type
_entity.pdbx_description
1 polymer ?
#
loop_
_entity_poly.entity_id
_entity_poly.type
_entity_poly.pdbx_seq_one_letter_code
_entity_poly.pdbx_strand_id
1 'polypeptide(L)'
;RLIVMAKLENKLKSQKIKIGILGGTFDPAHKGHLEISKQAKKRFNLKNVIWAITKKNPFKDESKSNLKSRMQFAKRIIGKNIYIKIKFYEEKIGSNKTIDLIEHLTKERRNEIYFIIGADNLINFHKWYKWKSIIKKCNILVFDRQGYKAKSLKSLTFNKTNSKNLTFIN
;
A
#
# COMPACT_ATOMS: atom_id res chain seq x y z
N ARG A 1 16.94 -18.06 33.40
CA ARG A 1 15.53 -18.08 32.96
C ARG A 1 14.98 -16.68 32.74
N LEU A 2 15.13 -15.77 33.69
CA LEU A 2 14.70 -14.36 33.56
C LEU A 2 15.42 -13.60 32.44
N ILE A 3 16.72 -13.82 32.24
CA ILE A 3 17.49 -13.18 31.15
C ILE A 3 17.04 -13.68 29.77
N VAL A 4 16.70 -14.96 29.65
CA VAL A 4 16.19 -15.55 28.40
C VAL A 4 14.80 -15.00 28.09
N MET A 5 13.93 -14.89 29.08
CA MET A 5 12.60 -14.28 28.95
C MET A 5 12.68 -12.81 28.54
N ALA A 6 13.53 -12.01 29.19
CA ALA A 6 13.73 -10.61 28.85
C ALA A 6 14.31 -10.43 27.43
N LYS A 7 15.23 -11.31 27.00
CA LYS A 7 15.76 -11.31 25.63
C LYS A 7 14.68 -11.68 24.59
N LEU A 8 13.81 -12.64 24.93
CA LEU A 8 12.67 -13.04 24.10
C LEU A 8 11.64 -11.90 23.99
N GLU A 9 11.29 -11.27 25.13
CA GLU A 9 10.38 -10.12 25.17
C GLU A 9 10.94 -8.94 24.36
N ASN A 10 12.23 -8.64 24.49
CA ASN A 10 12.89 -7.60 23.72
C ASN A 10 12.91 -7.95 22.23
N LYS A 11 13.15 -9.20 21.87
CA LYS A 11 13.11 -9.67 20.48
C LYS A 11 11.69 -9.55 19.90
N LEU A 12 10.66 -9.91 20.67
CA LEU A 12 9.26 -9.75 20.26
C LEU A 12 8.86 -8.29 20.13
N LYS A 13 9.31 -7.42 21.04
CA LYS A 13 9.09 -5.96 20.99
C LYS A 13 9.84 -5.29 19.83
N SER A 14 10.97 -5.82 19.39
CA SER A 14 11.75 -5.29 18.27
C SER A 14 11.31 -5.83 16.90
N GLN A 15 10.43 -6.86 16.87
CA GLN A 15 9.96 -7.46 15.64
C GLN A 15 9.05 -6.48 14.89
N LYS A 16 9.41 -6.18 13.63
CA LYS A 16 8.63 -5.30 12.76
C LYS A 16 7.30 -5.92 12.36
N ILE A 17 6.26 -5.11 12.33
CA ILE A 17 4.94 -5.48 11.83
C ILE A 17 4.87 -5.11 10.36
N LYS A 18 4.66 -6.10 9.51
CA LYS A 18 4.54 -5.92 8.05
C LYS A 18 3.11 -5.55 7.68
N ILE A 19 2.95 -4.39 7.06
CA ILE A 19 1.65 -3.85 6.67
C ILE A 19 1.67 -3.51 5.19
N GLY A 20 0.69 -4.05 4.44
CA GLY A 20 0.45 -3.67 3.06
C GLY A 20 -0.45 -2.43 2.97
N ILE A 21 -0.20 -1.58 1.99
CA ILE A 21 -1.05 -0.42 1.68
C ILE A 21 -1.42 -0.47 0.21
N LEU A 22 -2.72 -0.47 -0.05
CA LEU A 22 -3.29 -0.33 -1.39
C LEU A 22 -4.12 0.96 -1.42
N GLY A 23 -3.64 1.95 -2.16
CA GLY A 23 -4.30 3.24 -2.31
C GLY A 23 -5.18 3.30 -3.56
N GLY A 24 -6.22 4.12 -3.51
CA GLY A 24 -7.08 4.36 -4.66
C GLY A 24 -8.42 4.97 -4.30
N THR A 25 -9.18 5.31 -5.31
CA THR A 25 -10.55 5.81 -5.12
C THR A 25 -11.53 4.70 -4.78
N PHE A 26 -11.26 3.47 -5.21
CA PHE A 26 -12.17 2.31 -5.05
C PHE A 26 -13.59 2.65 -5.50
N ASP A 27 -13.72 3.08 -6.75
CA ASP A 27 -14.97 3.53 -7.32
C ASP A 27 -15.40 2.72 -8.57
N PRO A 28 -15.92 1.49 -8.38
CA PRO A 28 -16.04 0.78 -7.12
C PRO A 28 -14.83 -0.10 -6.76
N ALA A 29 -14.74 -0.52 -5.51
CA ALA A 29 -13.91 -1.66 -5.13
C ALA A 29 -14.36 -2.92 -5.87
N HIS A 30 -13.45 -3.82 -6.19
CA HIS A 30 -13.77 -5.03 -6.94
C HIS A 30 -12.88 -6.22 -6.53
N LYS A 31 -13.19 -7.38 -7.09
CA LYS A 31 -12.45 -8.62 -6.80
C LYS A 31 -10.96 -8.55 -7.11
N GLY A 32 -10.54 -7.73 -8.07
CA GLY A 32 -9.13 -7.50 -8.38
C GLY A 32 -8.36 -6.90 -7.21
N HIS A 33 -8.93 -5.92 -6.53
CA HIS A 33 -8.36 -5.34 -5.30
C HIS A 33 -8.22 -6.41 -4.22
N LEU A 34 -9.23 -7.25 -4.05
CA LEU A 34 -9.23 -8.33 -3.06
C LEU A 34 -8.14 -9.37 -3.37
N GLU A 35 -8.02 -9.80 -4.62
CA GLU A 35 -7.05 -10.80 -5.05
C GLU A 35 -5.61 -10.33 -4.86
N ILE A 36 -5.30 -9.10 -5.25
CA ILE A 36 -4.01 -8.46 -5.05
C ILE A 36 -3.66 -8.43 -3.55
N SER A 37 -4.63 -8.07 -2.71
CA SER A 37 -4.44 -8.02 -1.26
C SER A 37 -4.16 -9.40 -0.66
N LYS A 38 -4.87 -10.42 -1.11
CA LYS A 38 -4.64 -11.81 -0.69
C LYS A 38 -3.26 -12.30 -1.08
N GLN A 39 -2.84 -12.06 -2.31
CA GLN A 39 -1.52 -12.48 -2.80
C GLN A 39 -0.40 -11.76 -2.05
N ALA A 40 -0.50 -10.45 -1.87
CA ALA A 40 0.47 -9.68 -1.11
C ALA A 40 0.61 -10.20 0.33
N LYS A 41 -0.53 -10.39 1.01
CA LYS A 41 -0.54 -10.93 2.37
C LYS A 41 0.16 -12.28 2.45
N LYS A 42 -0.18 -13.19 1.56
CA LYS A 42 0.37 -14.56 1.56
C LYS A 42 1.87 -14.59 1.28
N ARG A 43 2.31 -13.86 0.24
CA ARG A 43 3.70 -13.91 -0.21
C ARG A 43 4.68 -13.20 0.72
N PHE A 44 4.24 -12.13 1.37
CA PHE A 44 5.10 -11.32 2.23
C PHE A 44 4.77 -11.44 3.71
N ASN A 45 3.87 -12.34 4.06
CA ASN A 45 3.45 -12.56 5.44
C ASN A 45 3.01 -11.26 6.14
N LEU A 46 2.16 -10.49 5.47
CA LEU A 46 1.66 -9.24 5.99
C LEU A 46 0.64 -9.48 7.10
N LYS A 47 0.70 -8.68 8.15
CA LYS A 47 -0.31 -8.73 9.22
C LYS A 47 -1.65 -8.21 8.73
N ASN A 48 -1.63 -7.06 8.07
CA ASN A 48 -2.80 -6.39 7.52
C ASN A 48 -2.51 -5.86 6.13
N VAL A 49 -3.56 -5.66 5.35
CA VAL A 49 -3.55 -4.85 4.14
C VAL A 49 -4.54 -3.72 4.33
N ILE A 50 -4.06 -2.48 4.27
CA ILE A 50 -4.88 -1.29 4.40
C ILE A 50 -5.31 -0.84 3.01
N TRP A 51 -6.62 -0.75 2.81
CA TRP A 51 -7.18 -0.05 1.67
C TRP A 51 -7.34 1.41 2.04
N ALA A 52 -6.38 2.24 1.61
CA ALA A 52 -6.37 3.66 1.86
C ALA A 52 -7.18 4.38 0.78
N ILE A 53 -8.45 4.65 1.07
CA ILE A 53 -9.39 5.23 0.11
C ILE A 53 -9.14 6.74 0.02
N THR A 54 -9.04 7.26 -1.21
CA THR A 54 -8.90 8.68 -1.47
C THR A 54 -10.24 9.34 -1.74
N LYS A 55 -10.36 10.61 -1.39
CA LYS A 55 -11.59 11.36 -1.51
C LYS A 55 -12.00 11.54 -2.97
N LYS A 56 -11.11 12.05 -3.81
CA LYS A 56 -11.35 12.28 -5.24
C LYS A 56 -10.04 12.49 -5.98
N ASN A 57 -9.95 12.02 -7.21
CA ASN A 57 -8.89 12.43 -8.11
C ASN A 57 -9.30 13.77 -8.77
N PRO A 58 -8.59 14.88 -8.51
CA PRO A 58 -8.96 16.20 -9.07
C PRO A 58 -8.88 16.26 -10.60
N PHE A 59 -8.24 15.25 -11.23
CA PHE A 59 -8.06 15.18 -12.68
C PHE A 59 -9.10 14.27 -13.38
N LYS A 60 -10.01 13.65 -12.64
CA LYS A 60 -11.11 12.85 -13.19
C LYS A 60 -12.44 13.53 -12.90
N ASP A 61 -13.38 13.38 -13.86
CA ASP A 61 -14.78 13.77 -13.65
C ASP A 61 -15.30 13.20 -12.33
N GLU A 62 -16.30 13.86 -11.78
CA GLU A 62 -16.85 13.51 -10.48
C GLU A 62 -16.97 12.00 -10.27
N SER A 63 -16.41 11.51 -9.17
CA SER A 63 -16.63 10.12 -8.76
C SER A 63 -18.13 9.90 -8.67
N LYS A 64 -18.61 8.87 -9.35
CA LYS A 64 -20.06 8.54 -9.44
C LYS A 64 -20.70 8.26 -8.09
N SER A 65 -19.90 8.08 -7.05
CA SER A 65 -20.36 7.82 -5.70
C SER A 65 -19.52 8.57 -4.66
N ASN A 66 -20.19 8.98 -3.57
CA ASN A 66 -19.52 9.66 -2.48
C ASN A 66 -18.60 8.70 -1.67
N LEU A 67 -17.71 9.27 -0.87
CA LEU A 67 -16.76 8.52 -0.05
C LEU A 67 -17.43 7.47 0.84
N LYS A 68 -18.52 7.83 1.51
CA LYS A 68 -19.25 6.92 2.41
C LYS A 68 -19.76 5.69 1.67
N SER A 69 -20.36 5.88 0.50
CA SER A 69 -20.86 4.78 -0.33
C SER A 69 -19.74 3.88 -0.85
N ARG A 70 -18.62 4.48 -1.26
CA ARG A 70 -17.45 3.73 -1.71
C ARG A 70 -16.84 2.89 -0.59
N MET A 71 -16.75 3.43 0.62
CA MET A 71 -16.28 2.68 1.78
C MET A 71 -17.21 1.55 2.17
N GLN A 72 -18.51 1.77 2.15
CA GLN A 72 -19.51 0.74 2.44
C GLN A 72 -19.48 -0.40 1.42
N PHE A 73 -19.33 -0.07 0.15
CA PHE A 73 -19.20 -1.06 -0.91
C PHE A 73 -17.91 -1.88 -0.77
N ALA A 74 -16.79 -1.22 -0.46
CA ALA A 74 -15.52 -1.88 -0.21
C ALA A 74 -15.62 -2.87 0.97
N LYS A 75 -16.31 -2.50 2.04
CA LYS A 75 -16.57 -3.41 3.17
C LYS A 75 -17.31 -4.67 2.77
N ARG A 76 -18.26 -4.56 1.87
CA ARG A 76 -18.97 -5.73 1.33
C ARG A 76 -18.05 -6.62 0.50
N ILE A 77 -17.18 -6.03 -0.32
CA ILE A 77 -16.22 -6.77 -1.15
C ILE A 77 -15.23 -7.57 -0.30
N ILE A 78 -14.68 -6.98 0.76
CA ILE A 78 -13.72 -7.69 1.62
C ILE A 78 -14.37 -8.83 2.42
N GLY A 79 -15.67 -8.74 2.70
CA GLY A 79 -16.42 -9.80 3.39
C GLY A 79 -15.75 -10.25 4.70
N LYS A 80 -15.41 -11.53 4.78
CA LYS A 80 -14.80 -12.16 5.95
C LYS A 80 -13.26 -12.02 6.01
N ASN A 81 -12.64 -11.32 5.09
CA ASN A 81 -11.19 -11.14 5.06
C ASN A 81 -10.77 -10.04 6.06
N ILE A 82 -10.75 -10.41 7.34
CA ILE A 82 -10.55 -9.49 8.48
C ILE A 82 -9.19 -8.80 8.51
N TYR A 83 -8.19 -9.32 7.78
CA TYR A 83 -6.88 -8.69 7.67
C TYR A 83 -6.87 -7.45 6.76
N ILE A 84 -7.93 -7.24 5.96
CA ILE A 84 -8.07 -6.05 5.14
C ILE A 84 -8.79 -4.97 5.95
N LYS A 85 -8.17 -3.79 6.05
CA LYS A 85 -8.69 -2.65 6.79
C LYS A 85 -8.97 -1.51 5.82
N ILE A 86 -10.21 -1.02 5.82
CA ILE A 86 -10.60 0.12 4.99
C ILE A 86 -10.43 1.39 5.81
N LYS A 87 -9.60 2.31 5.33
CA LYS A 87 -9.25 3.54 6.05
C LYS A 87 -9.30 4.75 5.11
N PHE A 88 -9.65 5.88 5.70
CA PHE A 88 -9.56 7.19 5.08
C PHE A 88 -8.68 8.09 5.96
N TYR A 89 -7.51 8.43 5.45
CA TYR A 89 -6.49 9.14 6.24
C TYR A 89 -6.36 10.62 5.89
N GLU A 90 -6.86 11.06 4.74
CA GLU A 90 -6.58 12.39 4.20
C GLU A 90 -6.97 13.53 5.15
N GLU A 91 -8.12 13.44 5.83
CA GLU A 91 -8.53 14.45 6.80
C GLU A 91 -7.66 14.42 8.07
N LYS A 92 -7.39 13.24 8.58
CA LYS A 92 -6.56 13.05 9.79
C LYS A 92 -5.14 13.58 9.60
N ILE A 93 -4.57 13.35 8.43
CA ILE A 93 -3.19 13.73 8.11
C ILE A 93 -3.14 15.17 7.57
N GLY A 94 -4.24 15.68 7.03
CA GLY A 94 -4.28 16.97 6.34
C GLY A 94 -3.56 16.98 5.01
N SER A 95 -3.45 15.82 4.35
CA SER A 95 -2.76 15.66 3.07
C SER A 95 -3.31 14.47 2.29
N ASN A 96 -3.26 14.57 0.96
CA ASN A 96 -3.56 13.49 0.04
C ASN A 96 -2.30 12.87 -0.59
N LYS A 97 -1.12 13.23 -0.12
CA LYS A 97 0.16 12.76 -0.67
C LYS A 97 0.56 11.42 -0.06
N THR A 98 0.99 10.49 -0.92
CA THR A 98 1.40 9.15 -0.49
C THR A 98 2.55 9.18 0.52
N ILE A 99 3.54 10.06 0.32
CA ILE A 99 4.66 10.18 1.27
C ILE A 99 4.18 10.52 2.68
N ASP A 100 3.19 11.41 2.80
CA ASP A 100 2.66 11.82 4.11
C ASP A 100 1.91 10.67 4.79
N LEU A 101 1.20 9.85 4.03
CA LEU A 101 0.57 8.63 4.55
C LEU A 101 1.63 7.63 5.05
N ILE A 102 2.67 7.40 4.27
CA ILE A 102 3.75 6.47 4.65
C ILE A 102 4.47 6.98 5.90
N GLU A 103 4.79 8.26 5.97
CA GLU A 103 5.41 8.86 7.16
C GLU A 103 4.51 8.74 8.40
N HIS A 104 3.21 8.96 8.23
CA HIS A 104 2.24 8.79 9.32
C HIS A 104 2.24 7.36 9.87
N LEU A 105 2.22 6.36 8.99
CA LEU A 105 2.18 4.95 9.37
C LEU A 105 3.53 4.44 9.92
N THR A 106 4.64 5.04 9.50
CA THR A 106 5.98 4.68 9.98
C THR A 106 6.40 5.41 11.25
N LYS A 107 5.60 6.37 11.75
CA LYS A 107 5.83 6.98 13.08
C LYS A 107 5.89 5.93 14.18
N GLU A 108 5.11 4.88 14.08
CA GLU A 108 5.29 3.69 14.89
C GLU A 108 6.46 2.88 14.30
N ARG A 109 7.61 2.93 14.96
CA ARG A 109 8.88 2.32 14.50
C ARG A 109 8.81 0.84 14.19
N ARG A 110 7.75 0.15 14.61
CA ARG A 110 7.54 -1.28 14.39
C ARG A 110 6.90 -1.59 13.04
N ASN A 111 6.33 -0.59 12.36
CA ASN A 111 5.66 -0.80 11.08
C ASN A 111 6.68 -0.82 9.94
N GLU A 112 6.66 -1.91 9.18
CA GLU A 112 7.34 -2.06 7.90
C GLU A 112 6.30 -2.04 6.79
N ILE A 113 6.40 -1.06 5.89
CA ILE A 113 5.38 -0.79 4.89
C ILE A 113 5.70 -1.48 3.58
N TYR A 114 4.70 -2.14 3.03
CA TYR A 114 4.67 -2.71 1.67
C TYR A 114 3.62 -1.96 0.87
N PHE A 115 4.08 -1.04 0.03
CA PHE A 115 3.19 -0.22 -0.79
C PHE A 115 2.88 -0.94 -2.10
N ILE A 116 1.59 -1.18 -2.36
CA ILE A 116 1.11 -2.01 -3.47
C ILE A 116 0.64 -1.10 -4.59
N ILE A 117 1.21 -1.25 -5.78
CA ILE A 117 0.84 -0.50 -6.98
C ILE A 117 0.73 -1.42 -8.20
N GLY A 118 -0.01 -0.98 -9.21
CA GLY A 118 0.01 -1.62 -10.52
C GLY A 118 1.24 -1.23 -11.34
N ALA A 119 1.65 -2.08 -12.27
CA ALA A 119 2.76 -1.78 -13.18
C ALA A 119 2.52 -0.52 -14.04
N ASP A 120 1.27 -0.26 -14.37
CA ASP A 120 0.84 0.96 -15.06
C ASP A 120 1.17 2.23 -14.24
N ASN A 121 0.98 2.18 -12.92
CA ASN A 121 1.34 3.28 -12.01
C ASN A 121 2.86 3.47 -11.88
N LEU A 122 3.64 2.41 -11.97
CA LEU A 122 5.09 2.52 -11.89
C LEU A 122 5.68 3.39 -13.00
N ILE A 123 5.09 3.38 -14.17
CA ILE A 123 5.51 4.18 -15.34
C ILE A 123 5.54 5.67 -15.01
N ASN A 124 4.57 6.15 -14.25
CA ASN A 124 4.43 7.56 -13.88
C ASN A 124 4.78 7.86 -12.42
N PHE A 125 5.28 6.87 -11.68
CA PHE A 125 5.59 7.02 -10.26
C PHE A 125 6.62 8.11 -9.98
N HIS A 126 7.56 8.34 -10.89
CA HIS A 126 8.54 9.42 -10.80
C HIS A 126 7.92 10.84 -10.81
N LYS A 127 6.64 10.96 -11.14
CA LYS A 127 5.88 12.21 -11.06
C LYS A 127 5.22 12.44 -9.69
N TRP A 128 5.23 11.45 -8.83
CA TRP A 128 4.64 11.55 -7.50
C TRP A 128 5.51 12.41 -6.59
N TYR A 129 4.84 13.19 -5.76
CA TYR A 129 5.52 14.05 -4.80
C TYR A 129 6.48 13.23 -3.92
N LYS A 130 7.74 13.65 -3.89
CA LYS A 130 8.82 12.98 -3.12
C LYS A 130 8.92 11.46 -3.38
N TRP A 131 8.76 11.03 -4.60
CA TRP A 131 8.76 9.62 -4.97
C TRP A 131 10.03 8.87 -4.56
N LYS A 132 11.19 9.50 -4.60
CA LYS A 132 12.46 8.89 -4.14
C LYS A 132 12.44 8.60 -2.65
N SER A 133 11.82 9.47 -1.85
CA SER A 133 11.65 9.25 -0.42
C SER A 133 10.68 8.10 -0.13
N ILE A 134 9.63 7.95 -0.94
CA ILE A 134 8.71 6.81 -0.83
C ILE A 134 9.47 5.50 -0.99
N ILE A 135 10.29 5.37 -2.04
CA ILE A 135 11.06 4.16 -2.33
C ILE A 135 12.06 3.83 -1.21
N LYS A 136 12.65 4.86 -0.59
CA LYS A 136 13.58 4.67 0.52
C LYS A 136 12.90 4.21 1.81
N LYS A 137 11.64 4.59 2.02
CA LYS A 137 10.93 4.37 3.29
C LYS A 137 10.08 3.12 3.33
N CYS A 138 9.79 2.51 2.18
CA CYS A 138 8.95 1.32 2.12
C CYS A 138 9.35 0.38 1.00
N ASN A 139 8.85 -0.85 1.08
CA ASN A 139 8.94 -1.82 -0.01
C ASN A 139 7.82 -1.54 -1.02
N ILE A 140 8.12 -1.59 -2.30
CA ILE A 140 7.15 -1.41 -3.38
C ILE A 140 6.83 -2.77 -3.99
N LEU A 141 5.56 -3.14 -3.97
CA LEU A 141 5.06 -4.35 -4.62
C LEU A 141 4.32 -3.96 -5.89
N VAL A 142 4.78 -4.44 -7.03
CA VAL A 142 4.24 -4.08 -8.34
C VAL A 142 3.49 -5.26 -8.93
N PHE A 143 2.19 -5.08 -9.19
CA PHE A 143 1.35 -6.08 -9.83
C PHE A 143 1.11 -5.71 -11.29
N ASP A 144 1.33 -6.66 -12.19
CA ASP A 144 1.07 -6.48 -13.62
C ASP A 144 -0.34 -6.98 -13.96
N ARG A 145 -1.29 -6.06 -14.07
CA ARG A 145 -2.70 -6.38 -14.36
C ARG A 145 -3.06 -6.40 -15.85
N GLN A 146 -2.25 -5.80 -16.73
CA GLN A 146 -2.64 -5.56 -18.12
C GLN A 146 -1.45 -5.56 -19.09
N GLY A 147 -0.39 -6.32 -18.81
CA GLY A 147 0.77 -6.38 -19.67
C GLY A 147 1.66 -5.14 -19.68
N TYR A 148 1.61 -4.32 -18.64
CA TYR A 148 2.45 -3.13 -18.48
C TYR A 148 3.86 -3.41 -17.96
N LYS A 149 4.18 -4.65 -17.61
CA LYS A 149 5.46 -5.00 -17.00
C LYS A 149 6.64 -4.55 -17.87
N ALA A 150 6.62 -4.83 -19.16
CA ALA A 150 7.69 -4.46 -20.07
C ALA A 150 7.93 -2.94 -20.13
N LYS A 151 6.86 -2.13 -20.19
CA LYS A 151 6.95 -0.66 -20.15
C LYS A 151 7.44 -0.17 -18.81
N SER A 152 6.99 -0.78 -17.69
CA SER A 152 7.39 -0.39 -16.35
C SER A 152 8.86 -0.67 -16.08
N LEU A 153 9.43 -1.74 -16.63
CA LEU A 153 10.86 -2.05 -16.57
C LEU A 153 11.73 -1.02 -17.30
N LYS A 154 11.18 -0.35 -18.31
CA LYS A 154 11.83 0.75 -19.02
C LYS A 154 11.57 2.12 -18.40
N SER A 155 10.76 2.19 -17.35
CA SER A 155 10.38 3.46 -16.72
C SER A 155 11.58 4.12 -16.01
N LEU A 156 11.50 5.45 -15.89
CA LEU A 156 12.46 6.22 -15.11
C LEU A 156 12.50 5.76 -13.65
N THR A 157 11.35 5.43 -13.09
CA THR A 157 11.22 4.92 -11.72
C THR A 157 12.04 3.65 -11.52
N PHE A 158 11.85 2.66 -12.38
CA PHE A 158 12.57 1.39 -12.28
C PHE A 158 14.09 1.58 -12.46
N ASN A 159 14.50 2.34 -13.48
CA ASN A 159 15.91 2.55 -13.78
C ASN A 159 16.66 3.33 -12.70
N LYS A 160 15.97 4.20 -11.96
CA LYS A 160 16.57 5.00 -10.88
C LYS A 160 16.38 4.39 -9.49
N THR A 161 15.62 3.30 -9.38
CA THR A 161 15.40 2.59 -8.13
C THR A 161 16.43 1.49 -7.97
N ASN A 162 17.10 1.46 -6.80
CA ASN A 162 17.88 0.30 -6.42
C ASN A 162 16.91 -0.87 -6.19
N SER A 163 17.09 -1.97 -6.92
CA SER A 163 16.15 -3.10 -7.01
C SER A 163 15.78 -3.78 -5.67
N LYS A 164 16.44 -3.43 -4.58
CA LYS A 164 16.23 -4.04 -3.25
C LYS A 164 14.82 -3.79 -2.70
N ASN A 165 14.22 -2.65 -3.00
CA ASN A 165 12.94 -2.23 -2.43
C ASN A 165 11.76 -2.35 -3.40
N LEU A 166 11.98 -2.90 -4.58
CA LEU A 166 10.94 -3.03 -5.58
C LEU A 166 10.84 -4.49 -6.04
N THR A 167 9.65 -5.08 -5.89
CA THR A 167 9.39 -6.48 -6.24
C THR A 167 8.18 -6.56 -7.17
N PHE A 168 8.36 -7.20 -8.33
CA PHE A 168 7.26 -7.55 -9.22
C PHE A 168 6.58 -8.83 -8.76
N ILE A 169 5.26 -8.82 -8.80
CA ILE A 169 4.42 -9.97 -8.46
C ILE A 169 3.55 -10.30 -9.66
N ASN A 170 3.60 -11.54 -10.08
CA ASN A 170 2.80 -12.06 -11.21
C ASN A 170 1.45 -12.59 -10.73
#